data_d4cf84f5a1c9cacb65f3b076792d1ccc
#
_entry.id   d4cf84f5a1c9cacb65f3b076792d1ccc
#
_cell.length_a   1.000
_cell.length_b   1.000
_cell.length_c   1.000
_cell.angle_alpha   90.00
_cell.angle_beta   90.00
_cell.angle_gamma   90.00
#
_symmetry.space_group_name_H-M   'P 1'
#
loop_
_entity.id
_entity.type
_entity.pdbx_description
1 polymer ?
#
loop_
_entity_poly.entity_id
_entity_poly.type
_entity_poly.pdbx_seq_one_letter_code
_entity_poly.pdbx_strand_id
1 'polypeptide(L)'
;GSSLTLTATLSVATTADVTIGISTSGTGTEGTDYSTISDITISAGATTGTASFTPTDDNIYEGNETGIVAISTVSGGSATEDGTQSVTITITDNESAPTVTLSTSATSIAENAGSSLTLTATLSNATTADVTVGISTSGTGTEGTDYSTISDITISAGATTGTASFTPTDDS
;
A
#
# COMPACT_ATOMS: atom_id res chain seq x y z
N GLY A 1 -2.10 12.41 7.91
CA GLY A 1 -2.02 13.45 6.85
C GLY A 1 -3.03 14.58 7.06
N SER A 2 -2.88 15.70 6.34
CA SER A 2 -3.85 16.80 6.38
C SER A 2 -5.05 16.47 5.52
N SER A 3 -6.27 16.71 6.05
CA SER A 3 -7.50 16.55 5.28
C SER A 3 -7.63 17.64 4.21
N LEU A 4 -8.13 17.26 3.04
CA LEU A 4 -8.57 18.15 1.97
C LEU A 4 -10.08 18.35 2.07
N THR A 5 -10.56 19.55 1.74
CA THR A 5 -11.98 19.86 1.69
C THR A 5 -12.50 19.74 0.26
N LEU A 6 -13.47 18.88 0.05
CA LEU A 6 -14.26 18.77 -1.17
C LEU A 6 -15.43 19.76 -1.04
N THR A 7 -15.66 20.57 -2.05
CA THR A 7 -16.75 21.57 -2.04
C THR A 7 -17.66 21.37 -3.24
N ALA A 8 -18.94 21.13 -3.00
CA ALA A 8 -19.97 21.21 -4.02
C ALA A 8 -20.62 22.60 -4.01
N THR A 9 -20.86 23.16 -5.19
CA THR A 9 -21.41 24.52 -5.36
C THR A 9 -22.63 24.52 -6.27
N LEU A 10 -23.71 25.13 -5.84
CA LEU A 10 -24.89 25.43 -6.68
C LEU A 10 -24.72 26.80 -7.32
N SER A 11 -25.18 26.92 -8.56
CA SER A 11 -25.23 28.21 -9.28
C SER A 11 -26.19 29.23 -8.64
N VAL A 12 -27.21 28.72 -7.93
CA VAL A 12 -28.21 29.53 -7.21
C VAL A 12 -28.72 28.76 -5.99
N ALA A 13 -29.00 29.47 -4.89
CA ALA A 13 -29.57 28.87 -3.70
C ALA A 13 -30.98 28.29 -3.96
N THR A 14 -31.29 27.18 -3.31
CA THR A 14 -32.58 26.49 -3.39
C THR A 14 -33.35 26.63 -2.07
N THR A 15 -34.66 26.42 -2.12
CA THR A 15 -35.53 26.49 -0.92
C THR A 15 -35.60 25.17 -0.16
N ALA A 16 -34.98 24.11 -0.67
CA ALA A 16 -34.86 22.79 -0.05
C ALA A 16 -33.38 22.37 -0.04
N ASP A 17 -33.03 21.45 0.83
CA ASP A 17 -31.70 20.85 0.86
C ASP A 17 -31.41 20.12 -0.47
N VAL A 18 -30.15 20.16 -0.89
CA VAL A 18 -29.64 19.39 -2.03
C VAL A 18 -28.60 18.41 -1.54
N THR A 19 -28.78 17.13 -1.84
CA THR A 19 -27.81 16.08 -1.54
C THR A 19 -27.05 15.70 -2.80
N ILE A 20 -25.74 15.72 -2.73
CA ILE A 20 -24.79 15.31 -3.76
C ILE A 20 -24.24 13.96 -3.35
N GLY A 21 -24.66 12.90 -4.02
CA GLY A 21 -24.09 11.57 -3.83
C GLY A 21 -22.70 11.50 -4.43
N ILE A 22 -21.77 10.91 -3.69
CA ILE A 22 -20.36 10.77 -4.06
C ILE A 22 -20.09 9.34 -4.51
N SER A 23 -19.21 9.20 -5.49
CA SER A 23 -18.57 7.92 -5.86
C SER A 23 -17.07 8.08 -5.94
N THR A 24 -16.35 7.02 -5.61
CA THR A 24 -14.90 7.00 -5.58
C THR A 24 -14.33 5.93 -6.52
N SER A 25 -13.14 6.19 -7.04
CA SER A 25 -12.35 5.28 -7.87
C SER A 25 -10.88 5.73 -7.84
N GLY A 26 -10.02 5.08 -8.59
CA GLY A 26 -8.58 5.38 -8.63
C GLY A 26 -7.76 4.16 -8.24
N THR A 27 -6.48 4.35 -7.95
CA THR A 27 -5.58 3.28 -7.47
C THR A 27 -5.66 3.10 -5.96
N GLY A 28 -5.86 4.20 -5.22
CA GLY A 28 -6.10 4.15 -3.78
C GLY A 28 -7.50 3.66 -3.44
N THR A 29 -7.61 2.89 -2.37
CA THR A 29 -8.82 2.21 -1.90
C THR A 29 -9.47 2.99 -0.76
N GLU A 30 -10.73 3.39 -0.92
CA GLU A 30 -11.51 4.02 0.14
C GLU A 30 -11.64 3.10 1.36
N GLY A 31 -11.42 3.66 2.54
CA GLY A 31 -11.42 2.92 3.81
C GLY A 31 -10.09 2.27 4.18
N THR A 32 -9.13 2.22 3.25
CA THR A 32 -7.76 1.75 3.47
C THR A 32 -6.80 2.93 3.35
N ASP A 33 -6.68 3.50 2.15
CA ASP A 33 -5.68 4.53 1.82
C ASP A 33 -6.20 5.94 2.08
N TYR A 34 -7.51 6.10 2.22
CA TYR A 34 -8.18 7.32 2.66
C TYR A 34 -9.54 7.01 3.31
N SER A 35 -9.99 7.93 4.17
CA SER A 35 -11.27 7.77 4.88
C SER A 35 -12.46 7.74 3.93
N THR A 36 -13.53 7.03 4.33
CA THR A 36 -14.82 7.06 3.62
C THR A 36 -15.33 8.50 3.47
N ILE A 37 -15.74 8.85 2.25
CA ILE A 37 -16.25 10.18 1.91
C ILE A 37 -17.78 10.14 1.97
N SER A 38 -18.35 10.98 2.82
CA SER A 38 -19.80 11.12 2.92
C SER A 38 -20.38 11.94 1.78
N ASP A 39 -21.63 11.71 1.44
CA ASP A 39 -22.39 12.58 0.55
C ASP A 39 -22.38 14.04 1.08
N ILE A 40 -22.39 14.99 0.15
CA ILE A 40 -22.37 16.41 0.49
C ILE A 40 -23.82 16.94 0.52
N THR A 41 -24.22 17.52 1.65
CA THR A 41 -25.50 18.24 1.75
C THR A 41 -25.29 19.74 1.67
N ILE A 42 -25.99 20.39 0.73
CA ILE A 42 -26.10 21.86 0.64
C ILE A 42 -27.45 22.24 1.23
N SER A 43 -27.44 22.92 2.37
CA SER A 43 -28.68 23.27 3.09
C SER A 43 -29.50 24.31 2.32
N ALA A 44 -30.80 24.30 2.52
CA ALA A 44 -31.71 25.30 1.96
C ALA A 44 -31.23 26.73 2.23
N GLY A 45 -31.20 27.55 1.19
CA GLY A 45 -30.69 28.93 1.25
C GLY A 45 -29.17 29.07 1.12
N ALA A 46 -28.41 27.98 1.23
CA ALA A 46 -26.98 27.98 0.95
C ALA A 46 -26.67 27.68 -0.52
N THR A 47 -25.45 27.97 -0.96
CA THR A 47 -24.95 27.64 -2.28
C THR A 47 -23.76 26.67 -2.25
N THR A 48 -23.25 26.33 -1.05
CA THR A 48 -22.13 25.39 -0.92
C THR A 48 -22.36 24.39 0.20
N GLY A 49 -21.81 23.19 0.01
CA GLY A 49 -21.67 22.14 1.00
C GLY A 49 -20.30 21.48 0.88
N THR A 50 -19.85 20.80 1.91
CA THR A 50 -18.50 20.22 1.95
C THR A 50 -18.48 18.81 2.50
N ALA A 51 -17.46 18.03 2.06
CA ALA A 51 -17.02 16.79 2.67
C ALA A 51 -15.48 16.82 2.82
N SER A 52 -14.93 15.87 3.55
CA SER A 52 -13.48 15.77 3.75
C SER A 52 -12.93 14.53 3.04
N PHE A 53 -11.76 14.69 2.40
CA PHE A 53 -10.90 13.61 1.96
C PHE A 53 -9.68 13.59 2.88
N THR A 54 -9.49 12.49 3.62
CA THR A 54 -8.39 12.37 4.59
C THR A 54 -7.55 11.15 4.25
N PRO A 55 -6.30 11.33 3.78
CA PRO A 55 -5.39 10.22 3.54
C PRO A 55 -5.09 9.48 4.85
N THR A 56 -4.98 8.16 4.77
CA THR A 56 -4.48 7.30 5.83
C THR A 56 -2.95 7.27 5.76
N ASP A 57 -2.29 7.30 6.91
CA ASP A 57 -0.84 7.22 7.05
C ASP A 57 -0.51 5.87 7.69
N ASP A 58 0.39 5.10 7.09
CA ASP A 58 0.86 3.82 7.64
C ASP A 58 2.38 3.68 7.50
N ASN A 59 2.96 2.49 7.48
CA ASN A 59 4.40 2.24 7.35
C ASN A 59 4.70 1.25 6.22
N ILE A 60 3.82 1.15 5.23
CA ILE A 60 3.97 0.26 4.09
C ILE A 60 4.31 1.10 2.86
N TYR A 61 5.36 0.73 2.14
CA TYR A 61 5.64 1.36 0.85
C TYR A 61 4.64 0.86 -0.20
N GLU A 62 3.83 1.75 -0.72
CA GLU A 62 2.80 1.51 -1.73
C GLU A 62 3.07 2.27 -3.02
N GLY A 63 3.88 3.34 -2.94
CA GLY A 63 4.06 4.34 -3.99
C GLY A 63 2.87 5.31 -4.03
N ASN A 64 3.00 6.35 -4.86
CA ASN A 64 1.93 7.32 -4.96
C ASN A 64 0.66 6.73 -5.60
N GLU A 65 -0.48 7.03 -5.03
CA GLU A 65 -1.78 6.58 -5.47
C GLU A 65 -2.71 7.73 -5.84
N THR A 66 -3.90 7.40 -6.35
CA THR A 66 -4.92 8.39 -6.72
C THR A 66 -6.28 8.02 -6.13
N GLY A 67 -6.95 9.00 -5.54
CA GLY A 67 -8.38 8.98 -5.25
C GLY A 67 -9.11 9.85 -6.27
N ILE A 68 -10.03 9.27 -7.04
CA ILE A 68 -10.90 10.01 -7.96
C ILE A 68 -12.26 10.10 -7.30
N VAL A 69 -12.70 11.31 -7.03
CA VAL A 69 -14.00 11.61 -6.41
C VAL A 69 -14.91 12.22 -7.47
N ALA A 70 -16.07 11.63 -7.68
CA ALA A 70 -17.04 12.06 -8.69
C ALA A 70 -18.44 12.22 -8.10
N ILE A 71 -19.26 13.06 -8.72
CA ILE A 71 -20.69 13.11 -8.44
C ILE A 71 -21.33 11.85 -9.02
N SER A 72 -22.08 11.13 -8.20
CA SER A 72 -22.85 9.96 -8.63
C SER A 72 -24.32 10.27 -8.79
N THR A 73 -24.86 11.17 -7.95
CA THR A 73 -26.27 11.59 -7.97
C THR A 73 -26.41 13.01 -7.45
N VAL A 74 -27.44 13.72 -7.92
CA VAL A 74 -27.89 14.99 -7.37
C VAL A 74 -29.38 14.87 -7.06
N SER A 75 -29.78 15.19 -5.84
CA SER A 75 -31.19 15.11 -5.43
C SER A 75 -31.59 16.29 -4.54
N GLY A 76 -32.86 16.71 -4.64
CA GLY A 76 -33.40 17.87 -3.93
C GLY A 76 -33.26 19.18 -4.70
N GLY A 77 -34.04 20.19 -4.29
CA GLY A 77 -34.00 21.55 -4.82
C GLY A 77 -34.19 21.72 -6.33
N SER A 78 -34.61 20.67 -7.07
CA SER A 78 -34.61 20.61 -8.54
C SER A 78 -33.23 20.86 -9.16
N ALA A 79 -32.16 20.62 -8.41
CA ALA A 79 -30.78 20.77 -8.88
C ALA A 79 -30.40 19.60 -9.81
N THR A 80 -29.51 19.88 -10.74
CA THR A 80 -28.91 18.90 -11.66
C THR A 80 -27.41 19.12 -11.72
N GLU A 81 -26.67 18.06 -12.06
CA GLU A 81 -25.23 18.14 -12.30
C GLU A 81 -24.95 18.93 -13.58
N ASP A 82 -23.95 19.82 -13.54
CA ASP A 82 -23.49 20.59 -14.70
C ASP A 82 -22.38 19.82 -15.46
N GLY A 83 -22.81 18.92 -16.34
CA GLY A 83 -21.90 17.97 -16.98
C GLY A 83 -21.35 16.96 -15.97
N THR A 84 -20.40 16.13 -16.40
CA THR A 84 -19.74 15.16 -15.51
C THR A 84 -18.68 15.84 -14.66
N GLN A 85 -18.83 15.80 -13.34
CA GLN A 85 -17.91 16.42 -12.38
C GLN A 85 -17.08 15.37 -11.65
N SER A 86 -15.76 15.48 -11.75
CA SER A 86 -14.83 14.64 -10.97
C SER A 86 -13.56 15.41 -10.62
N VAL A 87 -12.93 14.99 -9.51
CA VAL A 87 -11.65 15.52 -9.03
C VAL A 87 -10.71 14.35 -8.77
N THR A 88 -9.50 14.44 -9.31
CA THR A 88 -8.42 13.49 -9.01
C THR A 88 -7.51 14.07 -7.92
N ILE A 89 -7.32 13.31 -6.85
CA ILE A 89 -6.44 13.64 -5.73
C ILE A 89 -5.29 12.64 -5.75
N THR A 90 -4.06 13.13 -5.71
CA THR A 90 -2.89 12.27 -5.51
C THR A 90 -2.64 12.10 -4.02
N ILE A 91 -2.56 10.86 -3.58
CA ILE A 91 -2.09 10.44 -2.26
C ILE A 91 -0.60 10.19 -2.42
N THR A 92 0.21 10.98 -1.73
CA THR A 92 1.67 10.83 -1.79
C THR A 92 2.09 9.89 -0.67
N ASP A 93 2.75 8.81 -1.05
CA ASP A 93 3.42 7.90 -0.13
C ASP A 93 4.63 8.61 0.50
N ASN A 94 4.73 8.58 1.82
CA ASN A 94 5.84 9.17 2.58
C ASN A 94 6.92 8.14 2.93
N GLU A 95 6.71 6.86 2.63
CA GLU A 95 7.68 5.80 2.76
C GLU A 95 8.63 5.80 1.55
N SER A 96 9.90 5.49 1.82
CA SER A 96 10.89 5.29 0.75
C SER A 96 10.79 3.88 0.19
N ALA A 97 11.05 3.73 -1.11
CA ALA A 97 11.17 2.40 -1.72
C ALA A 97 12.13 1.52 -0.91
N PRO A 98 11.76 0.27 -0.60
CA PRO A 98 12.54 -0.58 0.28
C PRO A 98 13.86 -0.99 -0.34
N THR A 99 14.88 -1.09 0.52
CA THR A 99 16.16 -1.73 0.21
C THR A 99 16.25 -3.06 0.95
N VAL A 100 16.97 -4.04 0.37
CA VAL A 100 17.16 -5.36 0.98
C VAL A 100 18.57 -5.52 1.53
N THR A 101 18.67 -6.16 2.70
CA THR A 101 19.95 -6.64 3.26
C THR A 101 19.86 -8.15 3.51
N LEU A 102 21.02 -8.84 3.43
CA LEU A 102 21.14 -10.26 3.73
C LEU A 102 22.04 -10.45 4.95
N SER A 103 21.62 -11.31 5.87
CA SER A 103 22.40 -11.69 7.04
C SER A 103 22.31 -13.21 7.27
N THR A 104 23.17 -13.74 8.15
CA THR A 104 23.17 -15.14 8.54
C THR A 104 23.25 -15.27 10.06
N SER A 105 22.71 -16.35 10.60
CA SER A 105 22.74 -16.67 12.04
C SER A 105 24.15 -16.93 12.56
N ALA A 106 25.08 -17.39 11.71
CA ALA A 106 26.52 -17.52 11.99
C ALA A 106 27.31 -17.54 10.70
N THR A 107 28.63 -17.30 10.77
CA THR A 107 29.55 -17.28 9.62
C THR A 107 30.35 -18.56 9.44
N SER A 108 30.14 -19.55 10.31
CA SER A 108 30.75 -20.87 10.21
C SER A 108 29.80 -21.93 10.77
N ILE A 109 29.87 -23.13 10.23
CA ILE A 109 29.12 -24.31 10.69
C ILE A 109 30.00 -25.53 10.42
N ALA A 110 30.00 -26.48 11.34
CA ALA A 110 30.69 -27.75 11.11
C ALA A 110 29.86 -28.59 10.15
N GLU A 111 30.52 -29.37 9.29
CA GLU A 111 29.88 -30.26 8.32
C GLU A 111 28.97 -31.29 9.03
N ASN A 112 29.45 -31.88 10.11
CA ASN A 112 28.72 -32.84 10.95
C ASN A 112 27.83 -32.19 12.02
N ALA A 113 27.47 -30.92 11.89
CA ALA A 113 26.70 -30.20 12.94
C ALA A 113 25.28 -30.74 13.15
N GLY A 114 24.72 -31.42 12.13
CA GLY A 114 23.32 -31.90 12.17
C GLY A 114 22.27 -30.75 12.28
N SER A 115 22.70 -29.52 11.98
CA SER A 115 21.86 -28.29 12.03
C SER A 115 22.15 -27.41 10.84
N SER A 116 21.30 -26.38 10.63
CA SER A 116 21.43 -25.43 9.52
C SER A 116 21.68 -24.03 10.04
N LEU A 117 22.34 -23.21 9.22
CA LEU A 117 22.32 -21.75 9.40
C LEU A 117 21.06 -21.17 8.77
N THR A 118 20.56 -20.11 9.35
CA THR A 118 19.45 -19.32 8.78
C THR A 118 20.01 -18.12 8.05
N LEU A 119 19.70 -18.00 6.77
CA LEU A 119 19.87 -16.80 5.98
C LEU A 119 18.61 -15.96 6.15
N THR A 120 18.78 -14.67 6.42
CA THR A 120 17.65 -13.74 6.60
C THR A 120 17.82 -12.57 5.65
N ALA A 121 16.84 -12.39 4.76
CA ALA A 121 16.69 -11.17 3.99
C ALA A 121 15.77 -10.21 4.76
N THR A 122 16.17 -8.94 4.85
CA THR A 122 15.43 -7.89 5.57
C THR A 122 15.22 -6.69 4.67
N LEU A 123 13.96 -6.25 4.54
CA LEU A 123 13.57 -5.00 3.89
C LEU A 123 13.64 -3.83 4.87
N SER A 124 13.98 -2.63 4.38
CA SER A 124 13.93 -1.40 5.17
C SER A 124 12.50 -0.96 5.50
N ASN A 125 11.53 -1.24 4.60
CA ASN A 125 10.10 -0.96 4.77
C ASN A 125 9.30 -2.16 4.24
N ALA A 126 8.11 -2.41 4.81
CA ALA A 126 7.18 -3.38 4.26
C ALA A 126 6.62 -2.92 2.90
N THR A 127 6.08 -3.85 2.12
CA THR A 127 5.45 -3.61 0.80
C THR A 127 4.10 -4.28 0.74
N THR A 128 3.22 -3.81 -0.13
CA THR A 128 1.90 -4.43 -0.37
C THR A 128 1.94 -5.73 -1.17
N ALA A 129 3.09 -6.05 -1.79
CA ALA A 129 3.28 -7.28 -2.55
C ALA A 129 4.45 -8.10 -2.00
N ASP A 130 4.46 -9.41 -2.29
CA ASP A 130 5.59 -10.28 -1.97
C ASP A 130 6.85 -9.82 -2.69
N VAL A 131 7.99 -9.85 -1.98
CA VAL A 131 9.32 -9.58 -2.53
C VAL A 131 10.12 -10.86 -2.57
N THR A 132 10.57 -11.26 -3.75
CA THR A 132 11.46 -12.42 -3.92
C THR A 132 12.90 -11.95 -4.03
N VAL A 133 13.75 -12.46 -3.15
CA VAL A 133 15.19 -12.22 -3.12
C VAL A 133 15.89 -13.44 -3.67
N GLY A 134 16.41 -13.35 -4.91
CA GLY A 134 17.17 -14.41 -5.54
C GLY A 134 18.51 -14.65 -4.82
N ILE A 135 18.81 -15.90 -4.49
CA ILE A 135 20.06 -16.29 -3.84
C ILE A 135 21.00 -16.90 -4.88
N SER A 136 22.24 -16.48 -4.85
CA SER A 136 23.32 -17.08 -5.64
C SER A 136 24.49 -17.46 -4.73
N THR A 137 25.10 -18.58 -5.01
CA THR A 137 26.22 -19.12 -4.25
C THR A 137 27.52 -19.08 -5.05
N SER A 138 28.63 -18.93 -4.35
CA SER A 138 29.99 -19.00 -4.91
C SER A 138 30.98 -19.43 -3.81
N GLY A 139 32.18 -19.79 -4.21
CA GLY A 139 33.23 -20.24 -3.28
C GLY A 139 33.78 -21.59 -3.66
N THR A 140 34.46 -22.26 -2.72
CA THR A 140 35.08 -23.59 -2.93
C THR A 140 34.11 -24.74 -2.66
N GLY A 141 33.11 -24.54 -1.79
CA GLY A 141 32.05 -25.52 -1.56
C GLY A 141 31.03 -25.53 -2.71
N THR A 142 30.59 -26.71 -3.10
CA THR A 142 29.69 -26.95 -4.24
C THR A 142 28.27 -27.18 -3.73
N GLU A 143 27.33 -26.36 -4.19
CA GLU A 143 25.91 -26.52 -3.89
C GLU A 143 25.39 -27.86 -4.42
N GLY A 144 24.60 -28.56 -3.60
CA GLY A 144 24.09 -29.90 -3.91
C GLY A 144 25.04 -31.01 -3.59
N THR A 145 26.31 -30.71 -3.26
CA THR A 145 27.33 -31.68 -2.84
C THR A 145 27.76 -31.43 -1.42
N ASP A 146 28.37 -30.27 -1.15
CA ASP A 146 28.94 -29.93 0.15
C ASP A 146 27.88 -29.26 1.08
N TYR A 147 26.80 -28.72 0.47
CA TYR A 147 25.64 -28.18 1.18
C TYR A 147 24.38 -28.26 0.31
N SER A 148 23.20 -28.27 0.94
CA SER A 148 21.92 -28.33 0.26
C SER A 148 21.68 -27.11 -0.63
N THR A 149 20.88 -27.29 -1.69
CA THR A 149 20.40 -26.17 -2.52
C THR A 149 19.68 -25.14 -1.67
N ILE A 150 20.06 -23.87 -1.84
CA ILE A 150 19.48 -22.73 -1.14
C ILE A 150 18.37 -22.14 -2.03
N SER A 151 17.16 -22.13 -1.51
CA SER A 151 16.03 -21.54 -2.23
C SER A 151 16.08 -20.00 -2.16
N ASP A 152 15.49 -19.34 -3.15
CA ASP A 152 15.20 -17.91 -3.07
C ASP A 152 14.36 -17.61 -1.82
N ILE A 153 14.56 -16.41 -1.25
CA ILE A 153 13.86 -15.98 -0.07
C ILE A 153 12.65 -15.14 -0.49
N THR A 154 11.45 -15.55 -0.07
CA THR A 154 10.24 -14.74 -0.23
C THR A 154 9.97 -13.99 1.07
N ILE A 155 9.81 -12.67 0.97
CA ILE A 155 9.30 -11.80 2.03
C ILE A 155 7.86 -11.48 1.66
N SER A 156 6.92 -11.95 2.48
CA SER A 156 5.49 -11.79 2.18
C SER A 156 5.04 -10.32 2.31
N ALA A 157 4.00 -9.98 1.59
CA ALA A 157 3.33 -8.68 1.71
C ALA A 157 3.08 -8.31 3.18
N GLY A 158 3.36 -7.07 3.55
CA GLY A 158 3.25 -6.56 4.92
C GLY A 158 4.37 -7.01 5.87
N ALA A 159 5.24 -7.95 5.48
CA ALA A 159 6.40 -8.36 6.26
C ALA A 159 7.67 -7.59 5.86
N THR A 160 8.65 -7.58 6.75
CA THR A 160 9.97 -7.00 6.48
C THR A 160 11.08 -8.05 6.44
N THR A 161 10.79 -9.33 6.74
CA THR A 161 11.81 -10.39 6.75
C THR A 161 11.31 -11.67 6.09
N GLY A 162 12.25 -12.36 5.44
CA GLY A 162 12.08 -13.74 4.95
C GLY A 162 13.36 -14.54 5.20
N THR A 163 13.29 -15.86 5.16
CA THR A 163 14.43 -16.73 5.50
C THR A 163 14.59 -17.90 4.54
N ALA A 164 15.85 -18.35 4.41
CA ALA A 164 16.22 -19.65 3.82
C ALA A 164 17.23 -20.36 4.73
N SER A 165 17.43 -21.65 4.48
CA SER A 165 18.38 -22.45 5.25
C SER A 165 19.62 -22.78 4.42
N PHE A 166 20.80 -22.71 5.07
CA PHE A 166 22.04 -23.28 4.59
C PHE A 166 22.36 -24.52 5.44
N THR A 167 22.30 -25.71 4.84
CA THR A 167 22.52 -26.97 5.53
C THR A 167 23.74 -27.67 4.96
N PRO A 168 24.84 -27.86 5.72
CA PRO A 168 26.00 -28.60 5.26
C PRO A 168 25.64 -30.08 5.05
N THR A 169 26.35 -30.73 4.14
CA THR A 169 26.27 -32.16 3.90
C THR A 169 27.46 -32.83 4.58
N ASP A 170 27.20 -33.79 5.47
CA ASP A 170 28.27 -34.59 6.13
C ASP A 170 28.71 -35.69 5.16
N ASP A 171 29.95 -35.66 4.75
CA ASP A 171 30.58 -36.71 3.94
C ASP A 171 31.80 -37.27 4.72
N SER A 172 31.82 -38.51 5.03
CA SER A 172 32.85 -39.21 5.79
C SER A 172 33.91 -39.87 4.92
#